data_2f37b50c7a7f593033b22fba1120e4ff
#
_entry.id   2f37b50c7a7f593033b22fba1120e4ff
#
_cell.length_a   1.000
_cell.length_b   1.000
_cell.length_c   1.000
_cell.angle_alpha   90.00
_cell.angle_beta   90.00
_cell.angle_gamma   90.00
#
_symmetry.space_group_name_H-M   'P 1'
#
loop_
_entity.id
_entity.type
_entity.pdbx_description
1 polymer ?
#
loop_
_entity_poly.entity_id
_entity_poly.type
_entity_poly.pdbx_seq_one_letter_code
_entity_poly.pdbx_strand_id
1 'polypeptide(L)'
;MPDATKNILLVEPEPMLRRTVAMTARSLNLGQVHEAATNAAALRLLSVRTFHGAVIAVDCVGSGKDSRYDLGLIDRLRADAAANKQGLSIAIMTETATPELLSDLRERRISRVILKPFRARVVLDTIETMCRSGKT
;
A
#
# COMPACT_ATOMS: atom_id res chain seq x y z
N MET A 1 -7.47 -15.48 -13.09
CA MET A 1 -8.41 -14.43 -12.68
C MET A 1 -7.99 -13.82 -11.33
N PRO A 2 -8.06 -12.51 -11.16
CA PRO A 2 -7.85 -11.92 -9.84
C PRO A 2 -8.92 -12.38 -8.86
N ASP A 3 -8.53 -12.52 -7.60
CA ASP A 3 -9.49 -12.90 -6.56
C ASP A 3 -10.16 -11.64 -6.02
N ALA A 4 -11.42 -11.44 -6.41
CA ALA A 4 -12.21 -10.27 -6.03
C ALA A 4 -12.58 -10.25 -4.54
N THR A 5 -12.34 -11.33 -3.80
CA THR A 5 -12.63 -11.38 -2.36
C THR A 5 -11.47 -10.90 -1.50
N LYS A 6 -10.30 -10.71 -2.09
CA LYS A 6 -9.13 -10.25 -1.33
C LYS A 6 -9.27 -8.79 -0.92
N ASN A 7 -8.91 -8.52 0.31
CA ASN A 7 -8.92 -7.16 0.86
C ASN A 7 -7.62 -6.45 0.57
N ILE A 8 -7.71 -5.27 -0.03
CA ILE A 8 -6.56 -4.42 -0.35
C ILE A 8 -6.71 -3.11 0.38
N LEU A 9 -5.68 -2.71 1.11
CA LEU A 9 -5.63 -1.43 1.81
C LEU A 9 -5.00 -0.40 0.88
N LEU A 10 -5.67 0.73 0.69
CA LEU A 10 -5.14 1.84 -0.10
C LEU A 10 -5.03 3.07 0.80
N VAL A 11 -3.81 3.49 1.08
CA VAL A 11 -3.53 4.65 1.92
C VAL A 11 -2.98 5.77 1.06
N GLU A 12 -3.76 6.80 0.86
CA GLU A 12 -3.39 7.95 0.03
C GLU A 12 -4.09 9.20 0.53
N PRO A 13 -3.34 10.26 0.93
CA PRO A 13 -3.97 11.47 1.46
C PRO A 13 -4.69 12.31 0.40
N GLU A 14 -4.32 12.22 -0.87
CA GLU A 14 -4.97 13.00 -1.91
C GLU A 14 -6.30 12.34 -2.29
N PRO A 15 -7.45 12.99 -1.99
CA PRO A 15 -8.76 12.33 -2.13
C PRO A 15 -9.14 11.97 -3.57
N MET A 16 -8.84 12.83 -4.54
CA MET A 16 -9.22 12.56 -5.93
C MET A 16 -8.50 11.33 -6.45
N LEU A 17 -7.20 11.24 -6.19
CA LEU A 17 -6.40 10.11 -6.62
C LEU A 17 -6.86 8.83 -5.92
N ARG A 18 -7.03 8.89 -4.60
CA ARG A 18 -7.46 7.75 -3.80
C ARG A 18 -8.80 7.20 -4.29
N ARG A 19 -9.79 8.08 -4.47
CA ARG A 19 -11.13 7.67 -4.86
C ARG A 19 -11.15 7.14 -6.30
N THR A 20 -10.42 7.78 -7.20
CA THR A 20 -10.34 7.31 -8.58
C THR A 20 -9.79 5.89 -8.65
N VAL A 21 -8.71 5.62 -7.95
CA VAL A 21 -8.12 4.28 -7.92
C VAL A 21 -9.11 3.27 -7.33
N ALA A 22 -9.70 3.61 -6.17
CA ALA A 22 -10.60 2.70 -5.48
C ALA A 22 -11.85 2.38 -6.30
N MET A 23 -12.46 3.39 -6.89
CA MET A 23 -13.67 3.20 -7.69
C MET A 23 -13.39 2.41 -8.96
N THR A 24 -12.27 2.68 -9.61
CA THR A 24 -11.91 1.96 -10.83
C THR A 24 -11.59 0.50 -10.51
N ALA A 25 -10.88 0.24 -9.41
CA ALA A 25 -10.58 -1.12 -9.00
C ALA A 25 -11.86 -1.92 -8.72
N ARG A 26 -12.82 -1.30 -8.05
CA ARG A 26 -14.13 -1.94 -7.80
C ARG A 26 -14.87 -2.22 -9.10
N SER A 27 -14.87 -1.25 -10.01
CA SER A 27 -15.51 -1.38 -11.31
C SER A 27 -14.91 -2.52 -12.14
N LEU A 28 -13.62 -2.75 -12.01
CA LEU A 28 -12.91 -3.83 -12.69
C LEU A 28 -12.86 -5.12 -11.88
N ASN A 29 -13.50 -5.13 -10.72
CA ASN A 29 -13.57 -6.31 -9.85
C ASN A 29 -12.18 -6.82 -9.42
N LEU A 30 -11.28 -5.90 -9.09
CA LEU A 30 -9.90 -6.20 -8.72
C LEU A 30 -9.70 -6.38 -7.22
N GLY A 31 -10.67 -6.92 -6.54
CA GLY A 31 -10.60 -7.12 -5.10
C GLY A 31 -11.46 -6.11 -4.36
N GLN A 32 -11.39 -6.12 -3.05
CA GLN A 32 -12.12 -5.20 -2.19
C GLN A 32 -11.16 -4.16 -1.65
N VAL A 33 -11.18 -2.97 -2.25
CA VAL A 33 -10.27 -1.88 -1.88
C VAL A 33 -10.88 -1.06 -0.75
N HIS A 34 -10.13 -0.93 0.34
CA HIS A 34 -10.51 -0.16 1.51
C HIS A 34 -9.64 1.09 1.59
N GLU A 35 -10.25 2.25 1.56
CA GLU A 35 -9.56 3.53 1.50
C GLU A 35 -9.22 4.07 2.88
N ALA A 36 -8.03 4.63 3.01
CA ALA A 36 -7.62 5.38 4.20
C ALA A 36 -6.87 6.63 3.75
N ALA A 37 -7.23 7.76 4.33
CA ALA A 37 -6.56 9.03 4.01
C ALA A 37 -5.29 9.24 4.83
N THR A 38 -5.18 8.55 5.96
CA THR A 38 -4.07 8.71 6.91
C THR A 38 -3.64 7.37 7.46
N ASN A 39 -2.45 7.32 8.05
CA ASN A 39 -1.99 6.12 8.74
C ASN A 39 -2.91 5.77 9.92
N ALA A 40 -3.42 6.77 10.64
CA ALA A 40 -4.34 6.53 11.73
C ALA A 40 -5.63 5.85 11.26
N ALA A 41 -6.18 6.30 10.13
CA ALA A 41 -7.37 5.67 9.55
C ALA A 41 -7.06 4.22 9.12
N ALA A 42 -5.88 3.99 8.56
CA ALA A 42 -5.44 2.65 8.17
C ALA A 42 -5.34 1.73 9.38
N LEU A 43 -4.78 2.21 10.48
CA LEU A 43 -4.67 1.42 11.71
C LEU A 43 -6.04 1.02 12.25
N ARG A 44 -7.04 1.90 12.13
CA ARG A 44 -8.40 1.56 12.52
C ARG A 44 -8.98 0.43 11.66
N LEU A 45 -8.69 0.45 10.37
CA LEU A 45 -9.13 -0.64 9.48
C LEU A 45 -8.45 -1.95 9.84
N LEU A 46 -7.17 -1.92 10.22
CA LEU A 46 -6.45 -3.11 10.62
C LEU A 46 -7.02 -3.76 11.88
N SER A 47 -7.69 -2.99 12.73
CA SER A 47 -8.28 -3.53 13.95
C SER A 47 -9.53 -4.37 13.67
N VAL A 48 -10.13 -4.26 12.49
CA VAL A 48 -11.40 -4.92 12.18
C VAL A 48 -11.31 -5.90 11.00
N ARG A 49 -10.22 -5.92 10.27
CA ARG A 49 -10.06 -6.88 9.14
C ARG A 49 -8.62 -7.14 8.80
N THR A 50 -8.38 -8.28 8.15
CA THR A 50 -7.08 -8.66 7.61
C THR A 50 -6.98 -8.25 6.15
N PHE A 51 -5.77 -7.88 5.72
CA PHE A 51 -5.51 -7.47 4.34
C PHE A 51 -4.55 -8.43 3.66
N HIS A 52 -4.74 -8.61 2.36
CA HIS A 52 -3.89 -9.47 1.52
C HIS A 52 -2.87 -8.63 0.76
N GLY A 53 -3.14 -7.36 0.59
CA GLY A 53 -2.24 -6.43 -0.06
C GLY A 53 -2.45 -5.02 0.46
N ALA A 54 -1.45 -4.17 0.28
CA ALA A 54 -1.53 -2.77 0.68
C ALA A 54 -0.75 -1.90 -0.29
N VAL A 55 -1.34 -0.78 -0.68
CA VAL A 55 -0.69 0.27 -1.46
C VAL A 55 -0.67 1.51 -0.59
N ILE A 56 0.50 1.96 -0.20
CA ILE A 56 0.66 2.96 0.85
C ILE A 56 1.49 4.14 0.36
N ALA A 57 0.93 5.35 0.46
CA ALA A 57 1.69 6.56 0.20
C ALA A 57 2.65 6.82 1.37
N VAL A 58 3.91 7.00 1.06
CA VAL A 58 4.95 7.32 2.04
C VAL A 58 5.65 8.58 1.55
N ASP A 59 5.44 9.68 2.25
CA ASP A 59 6.04 10.95 1.89
C ASP A 59 7.09 11.36 2.91
N CYS A 60 8.09 12.09 2.43
CA CYS A 60 9.14 12.60 3.28
C CYS A 60 8.60 13.66 4.22
N VAL A 61 8.91 13.54 5.50
CA VAL A 61 8.55 14.51 6.52
C VAL A 61 9.83 15.25 6.94
N GLY A 62 9.76 16.56 7.03
CA GLY A 62 10.91 17.39 7.36
C GLY A 62 11.67 17.83 6.13
N SER A 63 12.80 18.50 6.32
CA SER A 63 13.61 19.02 5.23
C SER A 63 15.10 18.89 5.57
N GLY A 64 15.93 18.83 4.53
CA GLY A 64 17.37 18.75 4.67
C GLY A 64 17.80 17.52 5.45
N LYS A 65 18.65 17.75 6.45
CA LYS A 65 19.20 16.65 7.26
C LYS A 65 18.16 15.99 8.16
N ASP A 66 17.04 16.68 8.41
CA ASP A 66 15.97 16.17 9.26
C ASP A 66 14.88 15.46 8.47
N SER A 67 15.07 15.29 7.18
CA SER A 67 14.09 14.60 6.36
C SER A 67 14.04 13.12 6.71
N ARG A 68 12.83 12.59 6.83
CA ARG A 68 12.60 11.18 7.17
C ARG A 68 11.26 10.70 6.64
N TYR A 69 11.12 9.40 6.61
CA TYR A 69 9.90 8.74 6.18
C TYR A 69 9.28 7.99 7.35
N ASP A 70 7.95 8.04 7.44
CA ASP A 70 7.23 7.28 8.45
C ASP A 70 6.90 5.89 7.89
N LEU A 71 7.58 4.89 8.38
CA LEU A 71 7.38 3.50 7.96
C LEU A 71 6.65 2.66 9.02
N GLY A 72 6.10 3.31 10.04
CA GLY A 72 5.44 2.63 11.15
C GLY A 72 4.26 1.76 10.73
N LEU A 73 3.46 2.23 9.77
CA LEU A 73 2.33 1.45 9.29
C LEU A 73 2.80 0.18 8.57
N ILE A 74 3.88 0.29 7.79
CA ILE A 74 4.45 -0.87 7.10
C ILE A 74 4.93 -1.89 8.11
N ASP A 75 5.63 -1.44 9.16
CA ASP A 75 6.12 -2.33 10.20
C ASP A 75 4.98 -3.02 10.93
N ARG A 76 3.89 -2.30 11.19
CA ARG A 76 2.70 -2.89 11.81
C ARG A 76 2.06 -3.94 10.91
N LEU A 77 1.94 -3.66 9.62
CA LEU A 77 1.40 -4.61 8.66
C LEU A 77 2.24 -5.88 8.59
N ARG A 78 3.56 -5.75 8.58
CA ARG A 78 4.46 -6.91 8.55
C ARG A 78 4.34 -7.73 9.84
N ALA A 79 4.25 -7.06 10.98
CA ALA A 79 4.09 -7.76 12.26
C ALA A 79 2.77 -8.52 12.31
N ASP A 80 1.68 -7.91 11.88
CA ASP A 80 0.36 -8.55 11.87
C ASP A 80 0.33 -9.74 10.90
N ALA A 81 0.93 -9.60 9.73
CA ALA A 81 1.00 -10.67 8.75
C ALA A 81 1.81 -11.86 9.27
N ALA A 82 2.93 -11.58 9.94
CA ALA A 82 3.77 -12.63 10.53
C ALA A 82 3.02 -13.37 11.65
N ALA A 83 2.31 -12.65 12.50
CA ALA A 83 1.55 -13.23 13.59
C ALA A 83 0.42 -14.12 13.07
N ASN A 84 -0.20 -13.74 11.96
CA ASN A 84 -1.30 -14.48 11.35
C ASN A 84 -0.84 -15.52 10.32
N LYS A 85 0.46 -15.62 10.10
CA LYS A 85 1.05 -16.51 9.08
C LYS A 85 0.45 -16.28 7.70
N GLN A 86 0.20 -15.02 7.37
CA GLN A 86 -0.45 -14.63 6.14
C GLN A 86 0.53 -13.91 5.21
N GLY A 87 0.50 -14.28 3.93
CA GLY A 87 1.24 -13.55 2.91
C GLY A 87 0.64 -12.18 2.69
N LEU A 88 1.46 -11.16 2.62
CA LEU A 88 1.02 -9.79 2.40
C LEU A 88 1.98 -9.10 1.42
N SER A 89 1.43 -8.63 0.31
CA SER A 89 2.18 -7.82 -0.65
C SER A 89 1.99 -6.35 -0.33
N ILE A 90 3.09 -5.61 -0.28
CA ILE A 90 3.05 -4.17 0.00
C ILE A 90 3.73 -3.41 -1.13
N ALA A 91 3.05 -2.41 -1.67
CA ALA A 91 3.61 -1.46 -2.63
C ALA A 91 3.58 -0.07 -2.02
N ILE A 92 4.55 0.75 -2.37
CA ILE A 92 4.70 2.11 -1.85
C ILE A 92 4.56 3.11 -2.98
N MET A 93 3.86 4.21 -2.70
CA MET A 93 3.79 5.37 -3.59
C MET A 93 4.54 6.50 -2.91
N THR A 94 5.48 7.13 -3.59
CA THR A 94 6.27 8.23 -3.01
C THR A 94 6.69 9.22 -4.07
N GLU A 95 6.87 10.48 -3.67
CA GLU A 95 7.36 11.52 -4.57
C GLU A 95 8.87 11.42 -4.78
N THR A 96 9.60 10.99 -3.77
CA THR A 96 11.06 10.95 -3.81
C THR A 96 11.55 9.63 -3.23
N ALA A 97 12.32 8.89 -4.03
CA ALA A 97 12.93 7.65 -3.57
C ALA A 97 14.43 7.89 -3.37
N THR A 98 14.84 8.01 -2.12
CA THR A 98 16.25 8.13 -1.77
C THR A 98 16.86 6.73 -1.63
N PRO A 99 18.21 6.61 -1.75
CA PRO A 99 18.85 5.32 -1.50
C PRO A 99 18.56 4.77 -0.11
N GLU A 100 18.47 5.65 0.90
CA GLU A 100 18.14 5.26 2.26
C GLU A 100 16.74 4.69 2.36
N LEU A 101 15.75 5.36 1.74
CA LEU A 101 14.38 4.84 1.73
C LEU A 101 14.31 3.51 1.02
N LEU A 102 14.96 3.38 -0.14
CA LEU A 102 14.92 2.13 -0.90
C LEU A 102 15.53 0.97 -0.11
N SER A 103 16.61 1.25 0.63
CA SER A 103 17.23 0.24 1.51
C SER A 103 16.27 -0.20 2.61
N ASP A 104 15.63 0.77 3.27
CA ASP A 104 14.66 0.50 4.33
C ASP A 104 13.46 -0.29 3.82
N LEU A 105 12.98 0.03 2.62
CA LEU A 105 11.86 -0.68 2.02
C LEU A 105 12.25 -2.11 1.63
N ARG A 106 13.46 -2.28 1.16
CA ARG A 106 13.95 -3.62 0.79
C ARG A 106 14.01 -4.54 2.01
N GLU A 107 14.45 -4.02 3.13
CA GLU A 107 14.46 -4.77 4.39
C GLU A 107 13.06 -5.22 4.80
N ARG A 108 12.05 -4.45 4.43
CA ARG A 108 10.65 -4.75 4.75
C ARG A 108 9.95 -5.55 3.66
N ARG A 109 10.71 -6.01 2.67
CA ARG A 109 10.20 -6.86 1.58
C ARG A 109 9.06 -6.21 0.81
N ILE A 110 9.25 -4.94 0.46
CA ILE A 110 8.31 -4.20 -0.36
C ILE A 110 8.38 -4.72 -1.80
N SER A 111 7.23 -5.05 -2.38
CA SER A 111 7.17 -5.66 -3.70
C SER A 111 7.34 -4.65 -4.84
N ARG A 112 6.96 -3.40 -4.62
CA ARG A 112 7.02 -2.39 -5.67
C ARG A 112 7.08 -0.99 -5.08
N VAL A 113 7.84 -0.10 -5.72
CA VAL A 113 7.87 1.33 -5.39
C VAL A 113 7.37 2.08 -6.61
N ILE A 114 6.32 2.88 -6.42
CA ILE A 114 5.71 3.67 -7.47
C ILE A 114 6.02 5.13 -7.22
N LEU A 115 6.69 5.78 -8.17
CA LEU A 115 7.05 7.19 -8.02
C LEU A 115 5.89 8.09 -8.49
N LYS A 116 5.60 9.11 -7.70
CA LYS A 116 4.64 10.14 -8.06
C LYS A 116 5.32 11.23 -8.90
N PRO A 117 4.66 11.81 -9.88
CA PRO A 117 3.31 11.50 -10.34
C PRO A 117 3.27 10.21 -11.15
N PHE A 118 2.19 9.48 -11.05
CA PHE A 118 2.02 8.23 -11.77
C PHE A 118 0.64 8.20 -12.45
N ARG A 119 0.48 7.27 -13.39
CA ARG A 119 -0.82 7.00 -13.98
C ARG A 119 -1.59 6.02 -13.10
N ALA A 120 -2.89 6.23 -12.95
CA ALA A 120 -3.73 5.35 -12.15
C ALA A 120 -3.59 3.88 -12.56
N ARG A 121 -3.35 3.63 -13.84
CA ARG A 121 -3.15 2.28 -14.36
C ARG A 121 -2.01 1.53 -13.67
N VAL A 122 -0.95 2.21 -13.29
CA VAL A 122 0.18 1.57 -12.60
C VAL A 122 -0.27 1.00 -11.26
N VAL A 123 -1.08 1.76 -10.52
CA VAL A 123 -1.61 1.30 -9.23
C VAL A 123 -2.62 0.17 -9.45
N LEU A 124 -3.47 0.28 -10.46
CA LEU A 124 -4.44 -0.78 -10.76
C LEU A 124 -3.77 -2.08 -11.15
N ASP A 125 -2.71 -2.03 -11.94
CA ASP A 125 -1.93 -3.22 -12.30
C ASP A 125 -1.29 -3.84 -11.05
N THR A 126 -0.82 -3.00 -10.14
CA THR A 126 -0.25 -3.45 -8.88
C THR A 126 -1.28 -4.18 -8.03
N ILE A 127 -2.48 -3.61 -7.91
CA ILE A 127 -3.57 -4.24 -7.16
C ILE A 127 -3.97 -5.57 -7.80
N GLU A 128 -4.07 -5.61 -9.12
CA GLU A 128 -4.38 -6.85 -9.82
C GLU A 128 -3.36 -7.93 -9.52
N THR A 129 -2.08 -7.59 -9.55
CA THR A 129 -1.00 -8.53 -9.24
C THR A 129 -1.13 -9.06 -7.82
N MET A 130 -1.45 -8.20 -6.85
CA MET A 130 -1.66 -8.61 -5.47
C MET A 130 -2.80 -9.62 -5.35
N CYS A 131 -3.88 -9.40 -6.08
CA CYS A 131 -5.03 -10.29 -6.06
C CYS A 131 -4.74 -11.64 -6.71
N ARG A 132 -3.81 -11.68 -7.66
CA ARG A 132 -3.43 -12.93 -8.33
C ARG A 132 -2.42 -13.74 -7.53
N SER A 133 -1.57 -13.08 -6.76
CA SER A 133 -0.41 -13.73 -6.15
C SER A 133 -0.71 -14.41 -4.81
N GLY A 134 -1.96 -14.58 -4.48
CA GLY A 134 -2.36 -15.17 -3.21
C GLY A 134 -2.05 -16.65 -3.03
N LYS A 135 -1.40 -17.27 -3.97
CA LYS A 135 -1.08 -18.69 -3.90
C LYS A 135 0.25 -19.00 -3.25
N THR A 136 1.05 -18.02 -3.04
CA THR A 136 2.40 -18.25 -2.52
C THR A 136 2.43 -18.39 -1.01
#